data_835bce08e401a7086823d145df41f423
#
_entry.id   835bce08e401a7086823d145df41f423
#
_cell.length_a   1.000
_cell.length_b   1.000
_cell.length_c   1.000
_cell.angle_alpha   90.00
_cell.angle_beta   90.00
_cell.angle_gamma   90.00
#
_symmetry.space_group_name_H-M   'P 1'
#
loop_
_entity.id
_entity.type
_entity.pdbx_description
1 polymer ?
#
loop_
_entity_poly.entity_id
_entity_poly.type
_entity_poly.pdbx_seq_one_letter_code
_entity_poly.pdbx_strand_id
1 'polypeptide(L)'
;MSKMSAIKTERLVIRPIERGDSTRIHVYAGSKDLTMMMFLPNNTMEDTEKFVDFALSEWAKDDPEDREYVITLDGEIIGGIDLEKCESGNGYEIGWIIRQDKRGQGFATEAAKALTAYAFNELKAGFVQAHCDSRNAASEGVMKKLGMTLIDGTGTRTYPKTGVTSGEYLYSVSKQDWNE
;
A
#
# COMPACT_ATOMS: atom_id res chain seq x y z
N MET A 1 -19.79 5.96 -14.13
CA MET A 1 -18.91 5.77 -12.96
C MET A 1 -18.51 4.30 -12.91
N SER A 2 -17.32 3.98 -13.34
CA SER A 2 -16.80 2.60 -13.22
C SER A 2 -16.40 2.37 -11.76
N LYS A 3 -17.31 1.78 -10.99
CA LYS A 3 -16.98 1.26 -9.66
C LYS A 3 -15.89 0.23 -9.90
N MET A 4 -14.68 0.47 -9.42
CA MET A 4 -13.57 -0.45 -9.61
C MET A 4 -14.00 -1.84 -9.14
N SER A 5 -13.91 -2.81 -10.03
CA SER A 5 -14.11 -4.21 -9.67
C SER A 5 -12.93 -4.71 -8.87
N ALA A 6 -13.16 -5.60 -7.89
CA ALA A 6 -12.10 -6.21 -7.12
C ALA A 6 -11.09 -6.92 -8.04
N ILE A 7 -9.80 -6.79 -7.72
CA ILE A 7 -8.72 -7.53 -8.40
C ILE A 7 -8.60 -8.89 -7.71
N LYS A 8 -8.65 -9.96 -8.50
CA LYS A 8 -8.47 -11.32 -8.02
C LYS A 8 -7.10 -11.84 -8.45
N THR A 9 -6.40 -12.45 -7.54
CA THR A 9 -5.13 -13.15 -7.76
C THR A 9 -5.32 -14.66 -7.56
N GLU A 10 -4.24 -15.41 -7.48
CA GLU A 10 -4.30 -16.85 -7.19
C GLU A 10 -4.94 -17.14 -5.81
N ARG A 11 -4.59 -16.34 -4.78
CA ARG A 11 -5.01 -16.57 -3.39
C ARG A 11 -5.82 -15.43 -2.80
N LEU A 12 -5.75 -14.23 -3.39
CA LEU A 12 -6.23 -13.01 -2.76
C LEU A 12 -7.35 -12.35 -3.56
N VAL A 13 -8.15 -11.56 -2.85
CA VAL A 13 -9.02 -10.55 -3.45
C VAL A 13 -8.64 -9.19 -2.88
N ILE A 14 -8.30 -8.24 -3.76
CA ILE A 14 -7.98 -6.85 -3.43
C ILE A 14 -9.19 -6.03 -3.83
N ARG A 15 -9.82 -5.35 -2.88
CA ARG A 15 -11.01 -4.55 -3.13
C ARG A 15 -10.96 -3.20 -2.42
N PRO A 16 -11.65 -2.19 -2.94
CA PRO A 16 -11.80 -0.93 -2.21
C PRO A 16 -12.28 -1.14 -0.77
N ILE A 17 -11.84 -0.25 0.12
CA ILE A 17 -12.32 -0.20 1.51
C ILE A 17 -13.83 0.07 1.52
N GLU A 18 -14.54 -0.58 2.42
CA GLU A 18 -15.97 -0.40 2.68
C GLU A 18 -16.19 0.09 4.12
N ARG A 19 -17.31 0.80 4.35
CA ARG A 19 -17.64 1.37 5.67
C ARG A 19 -17.62 0.35 6.81
N GLY A 20 -18.00 -0.88 6.55
CA GLY A 20 -18.04 -1.97 7.53
C GLY A 20 -16.67 -2.61 7.85
N ASP A 21 -15.58 -2.14 7.24
CA ASP A 21 -14.26 -2.76 7.39
C ASP A 21 -13.48 -2.25 8.60
N SER A 22 -13.88 -1.13 9.22
CA SER A 22 -13.09 -0.40 10.23
C SER A 22 -12.56 -1.31 11.34
N THR A 23 -13.39 -2.18 11.92
CA THR A 23 -12.97 -3.08 13.00
C THR A 23 -11.92 -4.08 12.55
N ARG A 24 -12.04 -4.60 11.33
CA ARG A 24 -11.09 -5.56 10.75
C ARG A 24 -9.78 -4.88 10.34
N ILE A 25 -9.85 -3.66 9.81
CA ILE A 25 -8.70 -2.82 9.48
C ILE A 25 -7.93 -2.49 10.76
N HIS A 26 -8.61 -2.15 11.86
CA HIS A 26 -7.97 -1.80 13.12
C HIS A 26 -7.11 -2.93 13.70
N VAL A 27 -7.42 -4.19 13.40
CA VAL A 27 -6.60 -5.35 13.82
C VAL A 27 -5.15 -5.23 13.36
N TYR A 28 -4.93 -4.79 12.12
CA TYR A 28 -3.56 -4.57 11.63
C TYR A 28 -3.11 -3.11 11.77
N ALA A 29 -3.99 -2.14 11.50
CA ALA A 29 -3.64 -0.73 11.53
C ALA A 29 -3.36 -0.20 12.95
N GLY A 30 -3.95 -0.81 13.98
CA GLY A 30 -3.71 -0.49 15.39
C GLY A 30 -2.53 -1.25 16.01
N SER A 31 -1.86 -2.11 15.26
CA SER A 31 -0.80 -2.95 15.79
C SER A 31 0.46 -2.15 16.14
N LYS A 32 0.93 -2.29 17.39
CA LYS A 32 2.11 -1.58 17.91
C LYS A 32 3.45 -2.02 17.29
N ASP A 33 3.46 -3.11 16.53
CA ASP A 33 4.65 -3.57 15.80
C ASP A 33 4.96 -2.74 14.53
N LEU A 34 4.06 -1.83 14.15
CA LEU A 34 4.19 -0.95 12.98
C LEU A 34 5.10 0.25 13.25
N THR A 35 6.33 -0.01 13.65
CA THR A 35 7.30 1.04 14.02
C THR A 35 8.01 1.68 12.82
N MET A 36 7.86 1.10 11.63
CA MET A 36 8.47 1.57 10.38
C MET A 36 7.43 2.02 9.34
N MET A 37 6.22 2.34 9.79
CA MET A 37 5.14 2.91 8.97
C MET A 37 4.95 4.39 9.30
N MET A 38 4.76 5.25 8.28
CA MET A 38 4.75 6.72 8.48
C MET A 38 3.58 7.19 9.36
N PHE A 39 2.39 6.69 9.10
CA PHE A 39 1.16 7.17 9.76
C PHE A 39 0.53 6.16 10.73
N LEU A 40 0.95 4.92 10.67
CA LEU A 40 0.51 3.86 11.56
C LEU A 40 1.48 3.71 12.76
N PRO A 41 1.08 3.09 13.87
CA PRO A 41 -0.24 2.52 14.13
C PRO A 41 -1.30 3.58 14.41
N ASN A 42 -2.56 3.22 14.18
CA ASN A 42 -3.72 3.98 14.66
C ASN A 42 -3.90 3.70 16.16
N ASN A 43 -3.83 4.73 17.00
CA ASN A 43 -3.87 4.55 18.45
C ASN A 43 -5.26 4.19 18.99
N THR A 44 -6.31 4.62 18.28
CA THR A 44 -7.70 4.43 18.65
C THR A 44 -8.53 3.89 17.50
N MET A 45 -9.68 3.31 17.83
CA MET A 45 -10.66 2.91 16.81
C MET A 45 -11.17 4.11 16.00
N GLU A 46 -11.32 5.27 16.67
CA GLU A 46 -11.71 6.53 16.01
C GLU A 46 -10.70 6.96 14.94
N ASP A 47 -9.40 6.77 15.16
CA ASP A 47 -8.37 7.07 14.13
C ASP A 47 -8.56 6.17 12.90
N THR A 48 -8.91 4.90 13.11
CA THR A 48 -9.18 3.98 12.00
C THR A 48 -10.48 4.32 11.28
N GLU A 49 -11.51 4.74 11.99
CA GLU A 49 -12.78 5.20 11.39
C GLU A 49 -12.55 6.45 10.53
N LYS A 50 -11.77 7.41 11.01
CA LYS A 50 -11.37 8.60 10.23
C LYS A 50 -10.61 8.22 8.95
N PHE A 51 -9.71 7.25 9.04
CA PHE A 51 -9.00 6.73 7.87
C PHE A 51 -9.96 6.08 6.87
N VAL A 52 -10.91 5.27 7.33
CA VAL A 52 -11.94 4.67 6.46
C VAL A 52 -12.83 5.74 5.82
N ASP A 53 -13.24 6.77 6.58
CA ASP A 53 -14.03 7.87 6.03
C ASP A 53 -13.24 8.67 4.99
N PHE A 54 -11.94 8.90 5.19
CA PHE A 54 -11.05 9.48 4.18
C PHE A 54 -11.02 8.62 2.92
N ALA A 55 -10.74 7.33 3.04
CA ALA A 55 -10.69 6.40 1.90
C ALA A 55 -12.00 6.38 1.10
N LEU A 56 -13.14 6.37 1.81
CA LEU A 56 -14.46 6.44 1.17
C LEU A 56 -14.68 7.76 0.44
N SER A 57 -14.18 8.87 0.98
CA SER A 57 -14.27 10.19 0.33
C SER A 57 -13.43 10.25 -0.94
N GLU A 58 -12.25 9.61 -0.96
CA GLU A 58 -11.43 9.46 -2.16
C GLU A 58 -12.15 8.60 -3.21
N TRP A 59 -12.70 7.45 -2.83
CA TRP A 59 -13.46 6.59 -3.74
C TRP A 59 -14.76 7.20 -4.28
N ALA A 60 -15.24 8.29 -3.69
CA ALA A 60 -16.39 9.05 -4.19
C ALA A 60 -16.02 10.01 -5.34
N LYS A 61 -14.74 10.31 -5.55
CA LYS A 61 -14.25 11.17 -6.63
C LYS A 61 -14.26 10.43 -7.96
N ASP A 62 -14.38 11.15 -9.06
CA ASP A 62 -14.25 10.58 -10.41
C ASP A 62 -12.82 10.10 -10.70
N ASP A 63 -11.83 10.78 -10.14
CA ASP A 63 -10.41 10.47 -10.26
C ASP A 63 -9.71 10.64 -8.90
N PRO A 64 -9.73 9.61 -8.04
CA PRO A 64 -9.11 9.64 -6.72
C PRO A 64 -7.61 9.94 -6.79
N GLU A 65 -7.12 10.76 -5.86
CA GLU A 65 -5.67 10.95 -5.65
C GLU A 65 -5.09 9.74 -4.92
N ASP A 66 -5.85 9.23 -3.97
CA ASP A 66 -5.49 8.09 -3.14
C ASP A 66 -6.50 6.96 -3.31
N ARG A 67 -6.04 5.73 -3.48
CA ARG A 67 -6.86 4.54 -3.72
C ARG A 67 -6.53 3.48 -2.69
N GLU A 68 -7.30 3.46 -1.62
CA GLU A 68 -7.14 2.54 -0.51
C GLU A 68 -7.93 1.25 -0.70
N TYR A 69 -7.23 0.13 -0.55
CA TYR A 69 -7.80 -1.21 -0.69
C TYR A 69 -7.54 -2.06 0.54
N VAL A 70 -8.40 -3.02 0.78
CA VAL A 70 -8.14 -4.15 1.65
C VAL A 70 -7.68 -5.37 0.85
N ILE A 71 -6.77 -6.14 1.44
CA ILE A 71 -6.33 -7.45 0.94
C ILE A 71 -7.10 -8.52 1.71
N THR A 72 -7.83 -9.37 1.00
CA THR A 72 -8.57 -10.47 1.64
C THR A 72 -8.07 -11.83 1.18
N LEU A 73 -8.03 -12.77 2.12
CA LEU A 73 -7.75 -14.19 1.93
C LEU A 73 -8.95 -14.98 2.46
N ASP A 74 -9.61 -15.77 1.60
CA ASP A 74 -10.82 -16.53 1.95
C ASP A 74 -11.92 -15.68 2.63
N GLY A 75 -12.04 -14.41 2.21
CA GLY A 75 -13.00 -13.45 2.77
C GLY A 75 -12.56 -12.75 4.07
N GLU A 76 -11.42 -13.13 4.65
CA GLU A 76 -10.81 -12.48 5.80
C GLU A 76 -9.89 -11.33 5.37
N ILE A 77 -10.03 -10.13 5.95
CA ILE A 77 -9.09 -9.04 5.73
C ILE A 77 -7.77 -9.35 6.44
N ILE A 78 -6.70 -9.45 5.65
CA ILE A 78 -5.35 -9.77 6.13
C ILE A 78 -4.38 -8.61 6.01
N GLY A 79 -4.79 -7.49 5.43
CA GLY A 79 -3.93 -6.32 5.25
C GLY A 79 -4.59 -5.24 4.41
N GLY A 80 -3.81 -4.21 4.12
CA GLY A 80 -4.16 -3.10 3.24
C GLY A 80 -3.08 -2.87 2.19
N ILE A 81 -3.48 -2.21 1.12
CA ILE A 81 -2.59 -1.80 0.02
C ILE A 81 -3.20 -0.58 -0.65
N ASP A 82 -2.38 0.35 -1.08
CA ASP A 82 -2.82 1.61 -1.68
C ASP A 82 -2.06 1.98 -2.94
N LEU A 83 -2.64 2.89 -3.70
CA LEU A 83 -2.00 3.63 -4.79
C LEU A 83 -2.30 5.12 -4.61
N GLU A 84 -1.27 5.91 -4.37
CA GLU A 84 -1.33 7.36 -4.31
C GLU A 84 -0.70 7.96 -5.58
N LYS A 85 -1.34 8.97 -6.19
CA LYS A 85 -0.76 9.68 -7.33
C LYS A 85 0.48 10.42 -6.91
N CYS A 86 1.56 10.28 -7.68
CA CYS A 86 2.75 11.10 -7.48
C CYS A 86 2.47 12.56 -7.87
N GLU A 87 2.99 13.51 -7.10
CA GLU A 87 2.86 14.95 -7.38
C GLU A 87 3.42 15.33 -8.76
N SER A 88 4.43 14.64 -9.23
CA SER A 88 5.07 14.89 -10.52
C SER A 88 5.02 13.66 -11.42
N GLY A 89 4.71 13.89 -12.69
CA GLY A 89 4.70 12.84 -13.70
C GLY A 89 3.42 12.00 -13.68
N ASN A 90 3.40 10.97 -14.52
CA ASN A 90 2.29 10.02 -14.64
C ASN A 90 2.62 8.74 -13.87
N GLY A 91 2.75 8.83 -12.55
CA GLY A 91 3.12 7.71 -11.71
C GLY A 91 2.27 7.56 -10.46
N TYR A 92 2.44 6.43 -9.80
CA TYR A 92 1.80 6.12 -8.53
C TYR A 92 2.83 5.61 -7.52
N GLU A 93 2.64 6.02 -6.28
CA GLU A 93 3.29 5.38 -5.14
C GLU A 93 2.41 4.24 -4.63
N ILE A 94 3.03 3.10 -4.33
CA ILE A 94 2.36 1.92 -3.79
C ILE A 94 2.83 1.66 -2.36
N GLY A 95 1.88 1.49 -1.43
CA GLY A 95 2.13 1.08 -0.06
C GLY A 95 1.43 -0.24 0.27
N TRP A 96 1.93 -0.99 1.23
CA TRP A 96 1.29 -2.21 1.70
C TRP A 96 1.56 -2.48 3.17
N ILE A 97 0.61 -3.18 3.78
CA ILE A 97 0.72 -3.70 5.14
C ILE A 97 0.04 -5.08 5.20
N ILE A 98 0.70 -6.03 5.84
CA ILE A 98 0.12 -7.36 6.10
C ILE A 98 0.05 -7.57 7.62
N ARG A 99 -1.07 -8.09 8.08
CA ARG A 99 -1.29 -8.48 9.47
C ARG A 99 -0.18 -9.43 9.94
N GLN A 100 0.31 -9.26 11.15
CA GLN A 100 1.52 -9.90 11.67
C GLN A 100 1.50 -11.43 11.51
N ASP A 101 0.37 -12.08 11.82
CA ASP A 101 0.18 -13.52 11.72
C ASP A 101 0.13 -14.07 10.27
N LYS A 102 0.06 -13.18 9.27
CA LYS A 102 0.01 -13.51 7.84
C LYS A 102 1.28 -13.14 7.08
N ARG A 103 2.28 -12.57 7.76
CA ARG A 103 3.57 -12.20 7.13
C ARG A 103 4.41 -13.42 6.74
N GLY A 104 5.37 -13.22 5.85
CA GLY A 104 6.31 -14.27 5.42
C GLY A 104 5.74 -15.31 4.45
N GLN A 105 4.49 -15.14 3.99
CA GLN A 105 3.78 -16.11 3.12
C GLN A 105 3.64 -15.61 1.67
N GLY A 106 4.28 -14.48 1.32
CA GLY A 106 4.27 -13.93 -0.03
C GLY A 106 3.06 -13.06 -0.38
N PHE A 107 2.11 -12.87 0.52
CA PHE A 107 0.88 -12.12 0.24
C PHE A 107 1.12 -10.65 -0.15
N ALA A 108 2.07 -9.97 0.50
CA ALA A 108 2.42 -8.60 0.11
C ALA A 108 2.94 -8.53 -1.33
N THR A 109 3.81 -9.45 -1.72
CA THR A 109 4.36 -9.52 -3.09
C THR A 109 3.25 -9.81 -4.11
N GLU A 110 2.36 -10.77 -3.82
CA GLU A 110 1.25 -11.13 -4.70
C GLU A 110 0.28 -9.96 -4.90
N ALA A 111 -0.13 -9.30 -3.80
CA ALA A 111 -1.01 -8.15 -3.86
C ALA A 111 -0.37 -6.98 -4.59
N ALA A 112 0.89 -6.65 -4.28
CA ALA A 112 1.61 -5.55 -4.90
C ALA A 112 1.85 -5.77 -6.39
N LYS A 113 2.15 -7.00 -6.83
CA LYS A 113 2.22 -7.32 -8.27
C LYS A 113 0.90 -7.06 -8.97
N ALA A 114 -0.20 -7.53 -8.43
CA ALA A 114 -1.52 -7.37 -9.03
C ALA A 114 -1.93 -5.88 -9.11
N LEU A 115 -1.65 -5.11 -8.06
CA LEU A 115 -2.00 -3.69 -8.04
C LEU A 115 -1.06 -2.86 -8.93
N THR A 116 0.22 -3.22 -9.05
CA THR A 116 1.16 -2.61 -10.01
C THR A 116 0.72 -2.87 -11.45
N ALA A 117 0.32 -4.11 -11.77
CA ALA A 117 -0.25 -4.44 -13.09
C ALA A 117 -1.50 -3.62 -13.39
N TYR A 118 -2.39 -3.44 -12.42
CA TYR A 118 -3.56 -2.58 -12.53
C TYR A 118 -3.19 -1.12 -12.80
N ALA A 119 -2.20 -0.57 -12.08
CA ALA A 119 -1.73 0.79 -12.31
C ALA A 119 -1.23 0.98 -13.75
N PHE A 120 -0.47 0.03 -14.26
CA PHE A 120 0.04 0.10 -15.64
C PHE A 120 -1.03 -0.13 -16.71
N ASN A 121 -1.92 -1.09 -16.50
CA ASN A 121 -2.85 -1.53 -17.55
C ASN A 121 -4.14 -0.71 -17.56
N GLU A 122 -4.69 -0.34 -16.40
CA GLU A 122 -5.96 0.37 -16.29
C GLU A 122 -5.77 1.88 -16.05
N LEU A 123 -4.87 2.26 -15.11
CA LEU A 123 -4.62 3.68 -14.80
C LEU A 123 -3.62 4.34 -15.76
N LYS A 124 -2.99 3.56 -16.66
CA LYS A 124 -2.04 4.02 -17.66
C LYS A 124 -0.81 4.72 -17.05
N ALA A 125 -0.41 4.27 -15.87
CA ALA A 125 0.79 4.77 -15.20
C ALA A 125 2.04 4.61 -16.09
N GLY A 126 2.93 5.59 -16.03
CA GLY A 126 4.25 5.52 -16.66
C GLY A 126 5.27 4.82 -15.77
N PHE A 127 5.10 4.94 -14.45
CA PHE A 127 5.93 4.27 -13.45
C PHE A 127 5.15 4.00 -12.16
N VAL A 128 5.64 3.06 -11.36
CA VAL A 128 5.19 2.81 -9.99
C VAL A 128 6.42 2.85 -9.08
N GLN A 129 6.31 3.56 -7.96
CA GLN A 129 7.37 3.71 -6.97
C GLN A 129 6.90 3.28 -5.59
N ALA A 130 7.85 3.05 -4.68
CA ALA A 130 7.58 2.76 -3.28
C ALA A 130 8.73 3.26 -2.40
N HIS A 131 8.39 3.76 -1.22
CA HIS A 131 9.35 4.12 -0.19
C HIS A 131 9.36 3.11 0.96
N CYS A 132 10.51 2.89 1.58
CA CYS A 132 10.57 2.18 2.85
C CYS A 132 11.66 2.72 3.77
N ASP A 133 11.52 2.47 5.06
CA ASP A 133 12.62 2.64 6.03
C ASP A 133 13.79 1.75 5.60
N SER A 134 15.02 2.30 5.63
CA SER A 134 16.22 1.56 5.22
C SER A 134 16.50 0.30 6.06
N ARG A 135 15.86 0.19 7.23
CA ARG A 135 15.92 -1.01 8.10
C ARG A 135 14.84 -2.04 7.77
N ASN A 136 13.88 -1.71 6.89
CA ASN A 136 12.76 -2.59 6.54
C ASN A 136 13.11 -3.53 5.38
N ALA A 137 13.96 -4.53 5.67
CA ALA A 137 14.39 -5.52 4.68
C ALA A 137 13.21 -6.31 4.07
N ALA A 138 12.10 -6.44 4.80
CA ALA A 138 10.92 -7.14 4.30
C ALA A 138 10.25 -6.35 3.17
N SER A 139 10.02 -5.03 3.34
CA SER A 139 9.47 -4.17 2.30
C SER A 139 10.44 -4.02 1.12
N GLU A 140 11.74 -3.84 1.38
CA GLU A 140 12.76 -3.81 0.33
C GLU A 140 12.75 -5.11 -0.50
N GLY A 141 12.60 -6.26 0.15
CA GLY A 141 12.47 -7.56 -0.52
C GLY A 141 11.24 -7.67 -1.42
N VAL A 142 10.11 -7.06 -1.06
CA VAL A 142 8.94 -6.96 -1.94
C VAL A 142 9.23 -6.08 -3.14
N MET A 143 9.81 -4.89 -2.95
CA MET A 143 10.17 -3.97 -4.05
C MET A 143 11.08 -4.64 -5.09
N LYS A 144 12.10 -5.37 -4.63
CA LYS A 144 13.01 -6.12 -5.51
C LYS A 144 12.28 -7.23 -6.29
N LYS A 145 11.33 -7.92 -5.67
CA LYS A 145 10.50 -8.94 -6.35
C LYS A 145 9.49 -8.34 -7.34
N LEU A 146 9.16 -7.07 -7.19
CA LEU A 146 8.40 -6.29 -8.16
C LEU A 146 9.25 -5.81 -9.36
N GLY A 147 10.54 -6.13 -9.39
CA GLY A 147 11.45 -5.64 -10.42
C GLY A 147 11.80 -4.15 -10.28
N MET A 148 11.52 -3.55 -9.13
CA MET A 148 11.89 -2.16 -8.87
C MET A 148 13.39 -2.02 -8.68
N THR A 149 13.96 -0.91 -9.13
CA THR A 149 15.36 -0.52 -8.92
C THR A 149 15.46 0.62 -7.91
N LEU A 150 16.56 0.66 -7.15
CA LEU A 150 16.82 1.72 -6.20
C LEU A 150 17.08 3.04 -6.95
N ILE A 151 16.27 4.05 -6.67
CA ILE A 151 16.37 5.40 -7.24
C ILE A 151 17.14 6.32 -6.31
N ASP A 152 16.81 6.27 -5.00
CA ASP A 152 17.49 7.03 -3.96
C ASP A 152 17.66 6.16 -2.70
N GLY A 153 18.90 6.07 -2.22
CA GLY A 153 19.27 5.39 -0.97
C GLY A 153 19.77 6.34 0.11
N THR A 154 19.67 7.65 -0.11
CA THR A 154 20.20 8.69 0.79
C THR A 154 19.11 9.49 1.49
N GLY A 155 17.85 9.23 1.17
CA GLY A 155 16.69 9.87 1.78
C GLY A 155 16.60 9.61 3.28
N THR A 156 15.82 10.44 3.96
CA THR A 156 15.47 10.25 5.37
C THR A 156 13.99 10.49 5.60
N ARG A 157 13.42 9.76 6.55
CA ARG A 157 12.03 9.94 7.01
C ARG A 157 12.00 10.24 8.49
N THR A 158 11.09 11.11 8.90
CA THR A 158 10.81 11.36 10.31
C THR A 158 9.39 10.90 10.62
N TYR A 159 9.26 9.99 11.58
CA TYR A 159 7.97 9.43 11.98
C TYR A 159 7.18 10.46 12.80
N PRO A 160 5.99 10.91 12.35
CA PRO A 160 5.26 11.98 13.03
C PRO A 160 4.86 11.63 14.47
N LYS A 161 4.59 10.35 14.75
CA LYS A 161 4.13 9.89 16.06
C LYS A 161 5.25 9.74 17.10
N THR A 162 6.48 9.59 16.68
CA THR A 162 7.62 9.32 17.60
C THR A 162 8.73 10.34 17.52
N GLY A 163 8.78 11.14 16.45
CA GLY A 163 9.87 12.08 16.16
C GLY A 163 11.19 11.39 15.76
N VAL A 164 11.21 10.06 15.66
CA VAL A 164 12.40 9.31 15.23
C VAL A 164 12.66 9.55 13.76
N THR A 165 13.93 9.83 13.41
CA THR A 165 14.39 9.93 12.02
C THR A 165 15.19 8.68 11.65
N SER A 166 14.95 8.14 10.47
CA SER A 166 15.63 6.97 9.91
C SER A 166 15.99 7.22 8.45
N GLY A 167 16.87 6.38 7.88
CA GLY A 167 17.11 6.36 6.44
C GLY A 167 15.89 5.88 5.66
N GLU A 168 15.76 6.34 4.45
CA GLU A 168 14.67 5.99 3.54
C GLU A 168 15.22 5.56 2.19
N TYR A 169 14.67 4.49 1.64
CA TYR A 169 14.91 4.05 0.28
C TYR A 169 13.71 4.36 -0.60
N LEU A 170 13.99 4.87 -1.80
CA LEU A 170 13.04 5.01 -2.89
C LEU A 170 13.38 4.00 -3.99
N TYR A 171 12.43 3.15 -4.33
CA TYR A 171 12.49 2.21 -5.43
C TYR A 171 11.42 2.55 -6.48
N SER A 172 11.71 2.26 -7.75
CA SER A 172 10.73 2.48 -8.82
C SER A 172 10.91 1.46 -9.95
N VAL A 173 9.84 1.21 -10.69
CA VAL A 173 9.82 0.47 -11.95
C VAL A 173 9.01 1.23 -12.97
N SER A 174 9.56 1.35 -14.21
CA SER A 174 8.83 1.94 -15.33
C SER A 174 7.90 0.91 -15.99
N LYS A 175 6.88 1.39 -16.72
CA LYS A 175 6.01 0.52 -17.52
C LYS A 175 6.79 -0.32 -18.52
N GLN A 176 7.91 0.22 -19.07
CA GLN A 176 8.73 -0.46 -20.08
C GLN A 176 9.56 -1.60 -19.48
N ASP A 177 9.99 -1.45 -18.21
CA ASP A 177 10.83 -2.43 -17.52
C ASP A 177 10.00 -3.44 -16.72
N TRP A 178 8.68 -3.22 -16.62
CA TRP A 178 7.78 -4.10 -15.90
C TRP A 178 7.58 -5.44 -16.61
N ASN A 179 7.90 -6.53 -15.92
CA ASN A 179 7.62 -7.90 -16.36
C ASN A 179 6.64 -8.54 -15.37
N GLU A 180 5.47 -8.93 -15.87
CA GLU A 180 4.43 -9.63 -15.07
C GLU A 180 4.90 -10.99 -14.53
#